data_60b42f5a0f3979f3d21684f00eacf4b3
#
_entry.id   60b42f5a0f3979f3d21684f00eacf4b3
#
_cell.length_a   1.000
_cell.length_b   1.000
_cell.length_c   1.000
_cell.angle_alpha   90.00
_cell.angle_beta   90.00
_cell.angle_gamma   90.00
#
_symmetry.space_group_name_H-M   'P 1'
#
loop_
_entity.id
_entity.type
_entity.pdbx_description
1 polymer ?
#
loop_
_entity_poly.entity_id
_entity_poly.type
_entity_poly.pdbx_seq_one_letter_code
_entity_poly.pdbx_strand_id
1 'polypeptide(L)'
;VEDMDHHHHETAVPRAALLGAAAVIGLALLLATSARLTGIGVTRMPEASPVAARDLRFGDRADGGVVITTWPDGNVVEVLPPGTNGFARGVLRGMARERHRNEVSAAPPFRLTRWSDGRLSLD
;
A
#
# COMPACT_ATOMS: atom_id res chain seq x y z
N VAL A 1 2.59 -63.22 5.61
CA VAL A 1 1.68 -62.10 5.92
C VAL A 1 2.38 -61.29 7.00
N GLU A 2 3.09 -60.24 6.60
CA GLU A 2 3.88 -59.39 7.43
C GLU A 2 2.97 -58.24 7.86
N ASP A 3 2.65 -58.25 9.15
CA ASP A 3 1.80 -57.27 9.80
C ASP A 3 2.64 -56.00 9.94
N MET A 4 2.44 -55.00 9.03
CA MET A 4 3.06 -53.72 9.13
C MET A 4 2.30 -52.86 10.15
N ASP A 5 2.70 -53.02 11.43
CA ASP A 5 2.29 -52.16 12.52
C ASP A 5 2.74 -50.73 12.23
N HIS A 6 1.86 -49.93 11.64
CA HIS A 6 2.01 -48.49 11.55
C HIS A 6 1.82 -47.88 12.93
N HIS A 7 2.91 -47.83 13.71
CA HIS A 7 2.96 -46.99 14.91
C HIS A 7 2.78 -45.53 14.52
N HIS A 8 1.55 -45.06 14.51
CA HIS A 8 1.27 -43.64 14.57
C HIS A 8 1.81 -43.11 15.89
N HIS A 9 3.02 -42.58 15.88
CA HIS A 9 3.52 -41.77 16.98
C HIS A 9 2.67 -40.48 17.00
N GLU A 10 1.54 -40.53 17.71
CA GLU A 10 0.86 -39.31 18.13
C GLU A 10 1.80 -38.57 19.09
N THR A 11 2.56 -37.61 18.53
CA THR A 11 3.38 -36.71 19.31
C THR A 11 2.46 -35.75 20.07
N ALA A 12 1.99 -36.16 21.22
CA ALA A 12 1.21 -35.30 22.10
C ALA A 12 2.05 -34.07 22.43
N VAL A 13 1.60 -32.89 22.02
CA VAL A 13 2.31 -31.64 22.31
C VAL A 13 2.34 -31.43 23.81
N PRO A 14 3.53 -31.23 24.40
CA PRO A 14 3.65 -31.05 25.86
C PRO A 14 2.84 -29.84 26.34
N ARG A 15 2.10 -29.97 27.41
CA ARG A 15 1.29 -28.87 27.99
C ARG A 15 2.13 -27.63 28.26
N ALA A 16 3.39 -27.79 28.62
CA ALA A 16 4.33 -26.70 28.83
C ALA A 16 4.58 -25.89 27.53
N ALA A 17 4.68 -26.55 26.39
CA ALA A 17 4.84 -25.88 25.11
C ALA A 17 3.57 -25.09 24.72
N LEU A 18 2.39 -25.64 24.98
CA LEU A 18 1.12 -24.95 24.75
C LEU A 18 0.97 -23.71 25.64
N LEU A 19 1.31 -23.82 26.91
CA LEU A 19 1.32 -22.70 27.86
C LEU A 19 2.32 -21.62 27.44
N GLY A 20 3.52 -22.02 27.01
CA GLY A 20 4.53 -21.11 26.50
C GLY A 20 4.06 -20.36 25.27
N ALA A 21 3.48 -21.07 24.31
CA ALA A 21 2.91 -20.45 23.11
C ALA A 21 1.77 -19.48 23.44
N ALA A 22 0.85 -19.87 24.32
CA ALA A 22 -0.25 -19.03 24.78
C ALA A 22 0.25 -17.76 25.49
N ALA A 23 1.30 -17.86 26.30
CA ALA A 23 1.90 -16.72 26.97
C ALA A 23 2.52 -15.72 25.97
N VAL A 24 3.25 -16.21 24.98
CA VAL A 24 3.85 -15.36 23.92
C VAL A 24 2.77 -14.67 23.10
N ILE A 25 1.74 -15.39 22.70
CA ILE A 25 0.60 -14.81 21.94
C ILE A 25 -0.12 -13.77 22.80
N GLY A 26 -0.41 -14.08 24.04
CA GLY A 26 -1.05 -13.15 24.98
C GLY A 26 -0.24 -11.87 25.17
N LEU A 27 1.08 -11.99 25.36
CA LEU A 27 1.98 -10.83 25.48
C LEU A 27 2.00 -10.00 24.19
N ALA A 28 2.09 -10.63 23.02
CA ALA A 28 2.08 -9.94 21.74
C ALA A 28 0.77 -9.16 21.51
N LEU A 29 -0.36 -9.76 21.84
CA LEU A 29 -1.66 -9.11 21.75
C LEU A 29 -1.78 -7.92 22.72
N LEU A 30 -1.26 -8.08 23.94
CA LEU A 30 -1.24 -7.03 24.96
C LEU A 30 -0.40 -5.83 24.49
N LEU A 31 0.80 -6.08 23.96
CA LEU A 31 1.68 -5.05 23.41
C LEU A 31 1.06 -4.36 22.19
N ALA A 32 0.47 -5.12 21.28
CA ALA A 32 -0.19 -4.57 20.10
C ALA A 32 -1.40 -3.69 20.47
N THR A 33 -2.20 -4.14 21.44
CA THR A 33 -3.35 -3.38 21.93
C THR A 33 -2.92 -2.09 22.63
N SER A 34 -1.92 -2.17 23.51
CA SER A 34 -1.39 -1.00 24.20
C SER A 34 -0.78 0.01 23.23
N ALA A 35 -0.02 -0.44 22.23
CA ALA A 35 0.52 0.42 21.18
C ALA A 35 -0.59 1.14 20.38
N ARG A 36 -1.69 0.43 20.08
CA ARG A 36 -2.86 1.02 19.42
C ARG A 36 -3.55 2.07 20.26
N LEU A 37 -3.73 1.82 21.57
CA LEU A 37 -4.39 2.74 22.47
C LEU A 37 -3.55 3.98 22.81
N THR A 38 -2.25 3.80 22.96
CA THR A 38 -1.32 4.90 23.31
C THR A 38 -0.75 5.64 22.10
N GLY A 39 -0.92 5.09 20.88
CA GLY A 39 -0.32 5.64 19.67
C GLY A 39 1.20 5.52 19.61
N ILE A 40 1.81 4.73 20.50
CA ILE A 40 3.25 4.45 20.48
C ILE A 40 3.58 3.59 19.25
N GLY A 41 4.62 3.99 18.49
CA GLY A 41 5.03 3.30 17.27
C GLY A 41 4.27 3.70 16.01
N VAL A 42 3.30 4.62 16.11
CA VAL A 42 2.67 5.23 14.94
C VAL A 42 3.57 6.32 14.39
N THR A 43 4.11 6.11 13.21
CA THR A 43 4.83 7.15 12.47
C THR A 43 3.82 8.20 12.01
N ARG A 44 3.73 9.30 12.71
CA ARG A 44 2.96 10.47 12.26
C ARG A 44 3.85 11.30 11.35
N MET A 45 3.36 11.57 10.14
CA MET A 45 4.03 12.57 9.30
C MET A 45 3.94 13.93 9.97
N PRO A 46 5.01 14.74 9.94
CA PRO A 46 4.96 16.10 10.45
C PRO A 46 3.80 16.87 9.81
N GLU A 47 3.15 17.72 10.59
CA GLU A 47 2.15 18.64 10.05
C GLU A 47 2.83 19.56 9.05
N ALA A 48 2.36 19.51 7.82
CA ALA A 48 2.84 20.35 6.74
C ALA A 48 1.63 20.99 6.04
N SER A 49 1.78 22.21 5.60
CA SER A 49 0.74 22.92 4.86
C SER A 49 0.95 22.72 3.36
N PRO A 50 -0.12 22.59 2.56
CA PRO A 50 -0.01 22.53 1.10
C PRO A 50 0.48 23.89 0.58
N VAL A 51 1.57 23.90 -0.18
CA VAL A 51 2.15 25.11 -0.79
C VAL A 51 1.64 25.29 -2.22
N ALA A 52 1.46 24.20 -2.94
CA ALA A 52 0.93 24.19 -4.31
C ALA A 52 0.22 22.87 -4.59
N ALA A 53 -0.84 22.95 -5.37
CA ALA A 53 -1.56 21.76 -5.84
C ALA A 53 -1.88 21.91 -7.33
N ARG A 54 -1.85 20.77 -8.05
CA ARG A 54 -2.26 20.69 -9.45
C ARG A 54 -3.05 19.40 -9.66
N ASP A 55 -4.11 19.52 -10.42
CA ASP A 55 -4.90 18.37 -10.82
C ASP A 55 -4.38 17.86 -12.18
N LEU A 56 -4.06 16.58 -12.24
CA LEU A 56 -3.42 15.91 -13.36
C LEU A 56 -4.26 14.73 -13.85
N ARG A 57 -4.22 14.49 -15.17
CA ARG A 57 -4.74 13.27 -15.78
C ARG A 57 -3.61 12.50 -16.43
N PHE A 58 -3.74 11.18 -16.36
CA PHE A 58 -2.83 10.23 -16.99
C PHE A 58 -3.61 9.46 -18.05
N GLY A 59 -3.13 9.51 -19.26
CA GLY A 59 -3.75 8.82 -20.40
C GLY A 59 -2.78 7.86 -21.07
N ASP A 60 -3.23 6.65 -21.36
CA ASP A 60 -2.45 5.69 -22.13
C ASP A 60 -2.45 6.09 -23.61
N ARG A 61 -1.28 6.01 -24.24
CA ARG A 61 -1.08 6.22 -25.67
C ARG A 61 -1.05 4.89 -26.40
N ALA A 62 -1.40 4.94 -27.69
CA ALA A 62 -1.41 3.76 -28.57
C ALA A 62 -0.02 3.10 -28.71
N ASP A 63 1.07 3.88 -28.56
CA ASP A 63 2.44 3.39 -28.57
C ASP A 63 2.86 2.73 -27.25
N GLY A 64 1.97 2.66 -26.24
CA GLY A 64 2.26 2.17 -24.90
C GLY A 64 2.92 3.21 -24.00
N GLY A 65 3.05 4.47 -24.44
CA GLY A 65 3.45 5.60 -23.62
C GLY A 65 2.33 6.06 -22.69
N VAL A 66 2.65 6.98 -21.78
CA VAL A 66 1.68 7.65 -20.91
C VAL A 66 1.82 9.14 -21.10
N VAL A 67 0.71 9.83 -21.38
CA VAL A 67 0.65 11.29 -21.42
C VAL A 67 0.11 11.82 -20.10
N ILE A 68 0.77 12.85 -19.57
CA ILE A 68 0.35 13.57 -18.36
C ILE A 68 -0.18 14.94 -18.79
N THR A 69 -1.41 15.22 -18.43
CA THR A 69 -2.06 16.51 -18.76
C THR A 69 -2.58 17.19 -17.51
N THR A 70 -2.65 18.52 -17.55
CA THR A 70 -3.33 19.30 -16.50
C THR A 70 -4.85 19.14 -16.64
N TRP A 71 -5.56 19.24 -15.53
CA TRP A 71 -7.00 19.30 -15.48
C TRP A 71 -7.46 20.66 -14.92
N PRO A 72 -8.49 21.31 -15.50
CA PRO A 72 -9.32 20.89 -16.64
C PRO A 72 -8.73 21.25 -18.02
N ASP A 73 -7.65 22.01 -18.09
CA ASP A 73 -7.17 22.66 -19.33
C ASP A 73 -6.66 21.69 -20.40
N GLY A 74 -6.26 20.49 -20.01
CA GLY A 74 -5.76 19.46 -20.92
C GLY A 74 -4.37 19.72 -21.50
N ASN A 75 -3.63 20.71 -20.97
CA ASN A 75 -2.27 20.98 -21.42
C ASN A 75 -1.33 19.82 -21.10
N VAL A 76 -0.53 19.41 -22.08
CA VAL A 76 0.44 18.35 -21.88
C VAL A 76 1.57 18.85 -20.99
N VAL A 77 1.78 18.17 -19.86
CA VAL A 77 2.88 18.44 -18.91
C VAL A 77 4.09 17.62 -19.28
N GLU A 78 3.87 16.33 -19.55
CA GLU A 78 4.96 15.37 -19.82
C GLU A 78 4.42 14.18 -20.63
N VAL A 79 5.31 13.54 -21.37
CA VAL A 79 5.04 12.29 -22.07
C VAL A 79 6.09 11.27 -21.64
N LEU A 80 5.66 10.19 -21.05
CA LEU A 80 6.50 9.06 -20.67
C LEU A 80 6.59 8.08 -21.83
N PRO A 81 7.74 7.94 -22.50
CA PRO A 81 7.89 7.01 -23.60
C PRO A 81 7.68 5.55 -23.19
N PRO A 82 7.32 4.64 -24.12
CA PRO A 82 7.20 3.22 -23.84
C PRO A 82 8.49 2.66 -23.24
N GLY A 83 8.36 1.76 -22.26
CA GLY A 83 9.51 1.09 -21.63
C GLY A 83 10.34 1.95 -20.67
N THR A 84 10.03 3.23 -20.50
CA THR A 84 10.71 4.13 -19.55
C THR A 84 9.90 4.35 -18.28
N ASN A 85 10.54 4.90 -17.24
CA ASN A 85 9.88 5.30 -15.98
C ASN A 85 9.02 4.19 -15.34
N GLY A 86 9.57 2.96 -15.26
CA GLY A 86 8.85 1.78 -14.75
C GLY A 86 8.27 1.98 -13.35
N PHE A 87 8.97 2.71 -12.48
CA PHE A 87 8.49 3.07 -11.15
C PHE A 87 7.20 3.91 -11.23
N ALA A 88 7.22 5.03 -11.95
CA ALA A 88 6.06 5.90 -12.09
C ALA A 88 4.85 5.16 -12.67
N ARG A 89 5.08 4.32 -13.70
CA ARG A 89 4.04 3.47 -14.29
C ARG A 89 3.47 2.46 -13.31
N GLY A 90 4.32 1.86 -12.48
CA GLY A 90 3.91 0.94 -11.43
C GLY A 90 3.00 1.61 -10.40
N VAL A 91 3.39 2.80 -9.93
CA VAL A 91 2.60 3.62 -8.99
C VAL A 91 1.25 3.99 -9.60
N LEU A 92 1.21 4.53 -10.82
CA LEU A 92 -0.03 4.93 -11.49
C LEU A 92 -0.99 3.75 -11.69
N ARG A 93 -0.48 2.58 -12.08
CA ARG A 93 -1.29 1.36 -12.17
C ARG A 93 -1.82 0.91 -10.82
N GLY A 94 -1.01 1.03 -9.77
CA GLY A 94 -1.42 0.75 -8.40
C GLY A 94 -2.58 1.64 -7.96
N MET A 95 -2.47 2.94 -8.18
CA MET A 95 -3.50 3.92 -7.85
C MET A 95 -4.79 3.72 -8.65
N ALA A 96 -4.67 3.46 -9.96
CA ALA A 96 -5.83 3.15 -10.79
C ALA A 96 -6.57 1.88 -10.32
N ARG A 97 -5.82 0.85 -9.94
CA ARG A 97 -6.38 -0.40 -9.38
C ARG A 97 -7.04 -0.16 -8.04
N GLU A 98 -6.46 0.67 -7.18
CA GLU A 98 -7.03 1.04 -5.90
C GLU A 98 -8.35 1.79 -6.07
N ARG A 99 -8.42 2.78 -6.96
CA ARG A 99 -9.67 3.46 -7.31
C ARG A 99 -10.73 2.48 -7.80
N HIS A 100 -10.36 1.54 -8.66
CA HIS A 100 -11.30 0.53 -9.16
C HIS A 100 -11.85 -0.37 -8.05
N ARG A 101 -11.01 -0.77 -7.10
CA ARG A 101 -11.44 -1.58 -5.94
C ARG A 101 -12.38 -0.82 -5.01
N ASN A 102 -12.18 0.48 -4.87
CA ASN A 102 -13.00 1.34 -4.02
C ASN A 102 -14.21 1.93 -4.76
N GLU A 103 -14.54 1.39 -5.95
CA GLU A 103 -15.64 1.84 -6.81
C GLU A 103 -15.57 3.35 -7.17
N VAL A 104 -14.38 3.93 -7.08
CA VAL A 104 -14.14 5.31 -7.49
C VAL A 104 -14.00 5.36 -9.01
N SER A 105 -14.79 6.22 -9.64
CA SER A 105 -14.71 6.46 -11.09
C SER A 105 -13.30 6.86 -11.52
N ALA A 106 -12.92 6.53 -12.76
CA ALA A 106 -11.70 7.02 -13.39
C ALA A 106 -11.78 8.49 -13.82
N ALA A 107 -12.98 9.11 -13.73
CA ALA A 107 -13.23 10.48 -14.19
C ALA A 107 -12.54 11.57 -13.38
N PRO A 108 -12.45 11.53 -12.03
CA PRO A 108 -11.74 12.54 -11.26
C PRO A 108 -10.24 12.56 -11.58
N PRO A 109 -9.63 13.76 -11.69
CA PRO A 109 -8.17 13.87 -11.83
C PRO A 109 -7.46 13.38 -10.58
N PHE A 110 -6.16 13.19 -10.69
CA PHE A 110 -5.27 13.00 -9.55
C PHE A 110 -4.74 14.34 -9.08
N ARG A 111 -4.73 14.57 -7.77
CA ARG A 111 -4.20 15.81 -7.20
C ARG A 111 -2.75 15.62 -6.77
N LEU A 112 -1.84 16.30 -7.44
CA LEU A 112 -0.44 16.41 -7.03
C LEU A 112 -0.29 17.62 -6.11
N THR A 113 0.09 17.37 -4.84
CA THR A 113 0.28 18.40 -3.83
C THR A 113 1.74 18.47 -3.41
N ARG A 114 2.30 19.67 -3.39
CA ARG A 114 3.59 19.97 -2.78
C ARG A 114 3.37 20.56 -1.40
N TRP A 115 4.00 19.98 -0.41
CA TRP A 115 3.90 20.38 0.99
C TRP A 115 5.05 21.29 1.40
N SER A 116 4.86 22.06 2.48
CA SER A 116 5.84 23.01 3.00
C SER A 116 7.16 22.39 3.44
N ASP A 117 7.17 21.10 3.73
CA ASP A 117 8.35 20.31 4.10
C ASP A 117 9.07 19.70 2.88
N GLY A 118 8.66 20.04 1.66
CA GLY A 118 9.22 19.54 0.42
C GLY A 118 8.67 18.22 -0.07
N ARG A 119 7.79 17.54 0.69
CA ARG A 119 7.13 16.33 0.26
C ARG A 119 6.18 16.59 -0.93
N LEU A 120 6.00 15.55 -1.74
CA LEU A 120 4.97 15.49 -2.78
C LEU A 120 4.00 14.36 -2.44
N SER A 121 2.70 14.61 -2.56
CA SER A 121 1.66 13.58 -2.53
C SER A 121 0.87 13.60 -3.82
N LEU A 122 0.40 12.43 -4.24
CA LEU A 122 -0.51 12.23 -5.36
C LEU A 122 -1.70 11.43 -4.85
N ASP A 123 -2.91 12.00 -4.94
CA ASP A 123 -4.14 11.46 -4.41
C ASP A 123 -5.18 11.20 -5.51
#